data_67f8d7d74c9bce4a87d679733a45d15d
#
_entry.id   67f8d7d74c9bce4a87d679733a45d15d
#
_cell.length_a   1.000
_cell.length_b   1.000
_cell.length_c   1.000
_cell.angle_alpha   90.00
_cell.angle_beta   90.00
_cell.angle_gamma   90.00
#
_symmetry.space_group_name_H-M   'P 1'
#
loop_
_entity.id
_entity.type
_entity.pdbx_description
1 polymer ?
#
loop_
_entity_poly.entity_id
_entity_poly.type
_entity_poly.pdbx_seq_one_letter_code
_entity_poly.pdbx_strand_id
1 'polypeptide(L)'
;AFKIGASLLVEEIETSYQLHQGWKHGVRYYKGEYLEKPKQNFIERNTLKERFRNDCEQFITTERKVLEQKYDRLKLLEREILQAVEDVKPSSKSLPNLLQLAEKMQDFAFRIYICDEKGFQTTPNIIQRDGIWYEDEQAVGKNWSWRPYFLLNLIKLRNDLKGELSRSYIDIETNELTRTFSLALKKNEYLFVDISYSYLYEHNIVQ
;
A
#
# COMPACT_ATOMS: atom_id res chain seq x y z
N ALA A 1 -18.17 -5.65 9.39
CA ALA A 1 -19.30 -5.02 10.09
C ALA A 1 -19.98 -3.97 9.23
N PHE A 2 -19.29 -2.94 8.74
CA PHE A 2 -19.90 -1.85 7.96
C PHE A 2 -20.67 -2.29 6.71
N LYS A 3 -20.14 -3.26 5.94
CA LYS A 3 -20.79 -3.76 4.71
C LYS A 3 -22.13 -4.47 4.95
N ILE A 4 -22.37 -4.94 6.16
CA ILE A 4 -23.61 -5.64 6.54
C ILE A 4 -24.45 -4.84 7.55
N GLY A 5 -24.13 -3.57 7.77
CA GLY A 5 -24.85 -2.69 8.70
C GLY A 5 -24.73 -3.05 10.19
N ALA A 6 -23.80 -3.96 10.56
CA ALA A 6 -23.59 -4.35 11.96
C ALA A 6 -22.67 -3.35 12.69
N SER A 7 -22.97 -3.11 13.95
CA SER A 7 -22.09 -2.38 14.87
C SER A 7 -21.21 -3.36 15.66
N LEU A 8 -19.98 -2.94 15.97
CA LEU A 8 -19.06 -3.71 16.78
C LEU A 8 -19.14 -3.25 18.25
N LEU A 9 -19.12 -4.21 19.15
CA LEU A 9 -18.92 -4.02 20.59
C LEU A 9 -17.62 -4.71 20.97
N VAL A 10 -16.79 -4.05 21.76
CA VAL A 10 -15.64 -4.67 22.43
C VAL A 10 -15.89 -4.69 23.94
N GLU A 11 -15.62 -5.83 24.54
CA GLU A 11 -15.76 -6.06 25.98
C GLU A 11 -14.38 -6.30 26.62
N GLU A 12 -14.34 -6.24 27.95
CA GLU A 12 -13.15 -6.49 28.76
C GLU A 12 -12.00 -5.51 28.47
N ILE A 13 -12.34 -4.23 28.25
CA ILE A 13 -11.33 -3.18 28.10
C ILE A 13 -10.74 -2.86 29.47
N GLU A 14 -9.49 -3.18 29.66
CA GLU A 14 -8.72 -2.95 30.89
C GLU A 14 -7.69 -1.84 30.77
N THR A 15 -7.34 -1.44 29.54
CA THR A 15 -6.30 -0.45 29.26
C THR A 15 -6.73 0.54 28.17
N SER A 16 -6.09 1.74 28.17
CA SER A 16 -6.24 2.71 27.06
C SER A 16 -5.81 2.13 25.71
N TYR A 17 -4.79 1.29 25.71
CA TYR A 17 -4.32 0.62 24.49
C TYR A 17 -5.43 -0.23 23.85
N GLN A 18 -6.15 -1.05 24.64
CA GLN A 18 -7.26 -1.86 24.13
C GLN A 18 -8.41 -0.99 23.61
N LEU A 19 -8.71 0.13 24.26
CA LEU A 19 -9.68 1.10 23.77
C LEU A 19 -9.25 1.70 22.42
N HIS A 20 -7.99 2.10 22.29
CA HIS A 20 -7.44 2.63 21.05
C HIS A 20 -7.45 1.59 19.91
N GLN A 21 -7.16 0.32 20.20
CA GLN A 21 -7.33 -0.77 19.20
C GLN A 21 -8.80 -0.90 18.77
N GLY A 22 -9.74 -0.81 19.69
CA GLY A 22 -11.17 -0.76 19.36
C GLY A 22 -11.49 0.35 18.35
N TRP A 23 -11.00 1.56 18.58
CA TRP A 23 -11.21 2.69 17.65
C TRP A 23 -10.57 2.47 16.29
N LYS A 24 -9.35 1.94 16.24
CA LYS A 24 -8.65 1.59 15.00
C LYS A 24 -9.45 0.62 14.14
N HIS A 25 -10.19 -0.30 14.75
CA HIS A 25 -11.06 -1.26 14.07
C HIS A 25 -12.49 -0.78 13.86
N GLY A 26 -12.80 0.49 14.18
CA GLY A 26 -14.12 1.08 13.98
C GLY A 26 -15.19 0.54 14.92
N VAL A 27 -14.81 0.13 16.13
CA VAL A 27 -15.74 -0.30 17.18
C VAL A 27 -16.58 0.90 17.65
N ARG A 28 -17.87 0.66 17.89
CA ARG A 28 -18.82 1.70 18.30
C ARG A 28 -19.20 1.64 19.77
N TYR A 29 -19.20 0.46 20.37
CA TYR A 29 -19.61 0.23 21.73
C TYR A 29 -18.47 -0.40 22.54
N TYR A 30 -18.33 0.02 23.80
CA TYR A 30 -17.19 -0.30 24.65
C TYR A 30 -17.65 -0.68 26.05
N LYS A 31 -17.08 -1.75 26.61
CA LYS A 31 -17.34 -2.21 27.97
C LYS A 31 -16.03 -2.69 28.60
N GLY A 32 -15.77 -2.31 29.85
CA GLY A 32 -14.59 -2.77 30.58
C GLY A 32 -14.24 -1.90 31.77
N GLU A 33 -13.43 -2.43 32.69
CA GLU A 33 -13.05 -1.77 33.94
C GLU A 33 -12.16 -0.53 33.73
N TYR A 34 -11.49 -0.47 32.59
CA TYR A 34 -10.78 0.75 32.20
C TYR A 34 -11.70 1.96 32.12
N LEU A 35 -12.93 1.75 31.66
CA LEU A 35 -13.92 2.82 31.54
C LEU A 35 -14.53 3.11 32.91
N GLU A 36 -15.11 2.11 33.53
CA GLU A 36 -15.69 2.20 34.87
C GLU A 36 -15.87 0.78 35.44
N LYS A 37 -15.55 0.63 36.74
CA LYS A 37 -15.78 -0.62 37.45
C LYS A 37 -17.27 -0.88 37.65
N PRO A 38 -17.72 -2.14 37.71
CA PRO A 38 -19.12 -2.47 38.02
C PRO A 38 -19.58 -1.80 39.30
N LYS A 39 -20.75 -1.15 39.25
CA LYS A 39 -21.41 -0.48 40.38
C LYS A 39 -22.87 -0.89 40.48
N GLN A 40 -23.46 -0.74 41.68
CA GLN A 40 -24.88 -1.04 41.87
C GLN A 40 -25.79 0.00 41.20
N ASN A 41 -25.32 1.25 41.07
CA ASN A 41 -26.06 2.36 40.45
C ASN A 41 -25.49 2.72 39.11
N PHE A 42 -26.34 3.27 38.23
CA PHE A 42 -25.88 3.86 36.96
C PHE A 42 -24.95 5.05 37.23
N ILE A 43 -23.91 5.16 36.40
CA ILE A 43 -23.03 6.33 36.43
C ILE A 43 -23.72 7.52 35.77
N GLU A 44 -23.38 8.72 36.21
CA GLU A 44 -23.84 9.95 35.56
C GLU A 44 -23.32 10.02 34.12
N ARG A 45 -24.16 10.50 33.21
CA ARG A 45 -23.91 10.53 31.76
C ARG A 45 -22.57 11.17 31.35
N ASN A 46 -22.08 12.13 32.11
CA ASN A 46 -20.88 12.90 31.76
C ASN A 46 -19.61 12.45 32.50
N THR A 47 -19.69 11.45 33.38
CA THR A 47 -18.56 11.01 34.22
C THR A 47 -17.31 10.67 33.42
N LEU A 48 -17.47 10.05 32.24
CA LEU A 48 -16.35 9.58 31.40
C LEU A 48 -15.94 10.59 30.32
N LYS A 49 -16.60 11.77 30.25
CA LYS A 49 -16.43 12.70 29.11
C LYS A 49 -15.00 13.21 28.95
N GLU A 50 -14.38 13.67 30.03
CA GLU A 50 -13.02 14.20 29.99
C GLU A 50 -11.99 13.12 29.71
N ARG A 51 -12.17 11.94 30.33
CA ARG A 51 -11.29 10.79 30.10
C ARG A 51 -11.32 10.36 28.63
N PHE A 52 -12.52 10.19 28.06
CA PHE A 52 -12.68 9.87 26.64
C PHE A 52 -12.06 10.94 25.73
N ARG A 53 -12.18 12.20 26.08
CA ARG A 53 -11.56 13.28 25.32
C ARG A 53 -10.04 13.15 25.31
N ASN A 54 -9.43 12.95 26.46
CA ASN A 54 -7.99 12.76 26.58
C ASN A 54 -7.50 11.52 25.82
N ASP A 55 -8.22 10.39 25.94
CA ASP A 55 -7.92 9.15 25.19
C ASP A 55 -8.03 9.37 23.67
N CYS A 56 -9.05 10.11 23.20
CA CYS A 56 -9.21 10.47 21.78
C CYS A 56 -8.06 11.34 21.28
N GLU A 57 -7.66 12.37 22.04
CA GLU A 57 -6.56 13.26 21.68
C GLU A 57 -5.24 12.48 21.58
N GLN A 58 -4.98 11.58 22.53
CA GLN A 58 -3.81 10.70 22.52
C GLN A 58 -3.83 9.74 21.33
N PHE A 59 -4.96 9.09 21.06
CA PHE A 59 -5.16 8.19 19.93
C PHE A 59 -4.89 8.91 18.60
N ILE A 60 -5.54 10.06 18.38
CA ILE A 60 -5.38 10.85 17.15
C ILE A 60 -3.92 11.26 16.96
N THR A 61 -3.25 11.72 18.00
CA THR A 61 -1.85 12.15 17.94
C THR A 61 -0.94 10.99 17.56
N THR A 62 -1.15 9.81 18.16
CA THR A 62 -0.34 8.63 17.90
C THR A 62 -0.58 8.07 16.49
N GLU A 63 -1.86 7.87 16.10
CA GLU A 63 -2.19 7.32 14.78
C GLU A 63 -1.81 8.27 13.65
N ARG A 64 -1.96 9.58 13.85
CA ARG A 64 -1.50 10.59 12.87
C ARG A 64 -0.01 10.46 12.60
N LYS A 65 0.82 10.39 13.66
CA LYS A 65 2.28 10.21 13.51
C LYS A 65 2.64 8.94 12.74
N VAL A 66 1.97 7.84 13.03
CA VAL A 66 2.18 6.57 12.31
C VAL A 66 1.80 6.68 10.83
N LEU A 67 0.65 7.31 10.55
CA LEU A 67 0.18 7.51 9.17
C LEU A 67 1.07 8.49 8.39
N GLU A 68 1.54 9.57 9.00
CA GLU A 68 2.49 10.53 8.40
C GLU A 68 3.80 9.82 8.03
N GLN A 69 4.40 9.04 8.95
CA GLN A 69 5.61 8.26 8.67
C GLN A 69 5.42 7.28 7.51
N LYS A 70 4.28 6.62 7.46
CA LYS A 70 3.93 5.69 6.39
C LYS A 70 3.81 6.42 5.04
N TYR A 71 3.12 7.55 5.03
CA TYR A 71 2.97 8.38 3.85
C TYR A 71 4.32 8.88 3.33
N ASP A 72 5.20 9.36 4.21
CA ASP A 72 6.54 9.84 3.84
C ASP A 72 7.39 8.74 3.20
N ARG A 73 7.31 7.51 3.72
CA ARG A 73 8.01 6.35 3.14
C ARG A 73 7.48 6.00 1.75
N LEU A 74 6.16 6.03 1.56
CA LEU A 74 5.56 5.83 0.23
C LEU A 74 6.02 6.91 -0.76
N LYS A 75 6.08 8.16 -0.33
CA LYS A 75 6.56 9.27 -1.16
C LYS A 75 8.06 9.19 -1.46
N LEU A 76 8.84 8.63 -0.57
CA LEU A 76 10.25 8.36 -0.81
C LEU A 76 10.40 7.28 -1.89
N LEU A 77 9.73 6.13 -1.74
CA LEU A 77 9.73 5.06 -2.73
C LEU A 77 9.30 5.54 -4.13
N GLU A 78 8.21 6.32 -4.22
CA GLU A 78 7.79 6.92 -5.49
C GLU A 78 8.91 7.75 -6.13
N ARG A 79 9.58 8.61 -5.35
CA ARG A 79 10.68 9.46 -5.85
C ARG A 79 11.87 8.64 -6.32
N GLU A 80 12.24 7.59 -5.60
CA GLU A 80 13.31 6.68 -5.97
C GLU A 80 13.03 5.98 -7.31
N ILE A 81 11.80 5.49 -7.50
CA ILE A 81 11.39 4.88 -8.77
C ILE A 81 11.42 5.89 -9.91
N LEU A 82 10.84 7.07 -9.72
CA LEU A 82 10.83 8.11 -10.75
C LEU A 82 12.24 8.56 -11.13
N GLN A 83 13.11 8.75 -10.14
CA GLN A 83 14.52 9.12 -10.39
C GLN A 83 15.26 8.02 -11.14
N ALA A 84 15.09 6.75 -10.76
CA ALA A 84 15.70 5.63 -11.46
C ALA A 84 15.24 5.56 -12.94
N VAL A 85 13.96 5.81 -13.20
CA VAL A 85 13.44 5.86 -14.58
C VAL A 85 14.06 7.01 -15.38
N GLU A 86 14.16 8.22 -14.82
CA GLU A 86 14.78 9.36 -15.51
C GLU A 86 16.27 9.12 -15.78
N ASP A 87 16.99 8.50 -14.85
CA ASP A 87 18.42 8.22 -14.99
C ASP A 87 18.76 7.25 -16.13
N VAL A 88 17.85 6.29 -16.43
CA VAL A 88 18.10 5.27 -17.48
C VAL A 88 17.43 5.56 -18.81
N LYS A 89 16.65 6.63 -18.93
CA LYS A 89 16.06 7.07 -20.20
C LYS A 89 17.09 7.81 -21.03
N PRO A 90 17.49 7.31 -22.20
CA PRO A 90 18.42 8.03 -23.08
C PRO A 90 17.79 9.29 -23.70
N SER A 91 16.45 9.39 -23.77
CA SER A 91 15.66 10.57 -24.15
C SER A 91 14.21 10.43 -23.70
N SER A 92 13.47 11.53 -23.62
CA SER A 92 12.04 11.52 -23.28
C SER A 92 11.14 10.72 -24.24
N LYS A 93 11.65 10.32 -25.41
CA LYS A 93 10.92 9.55 -26.44
C LYS A 93 11.27 8.07 -26.47
N SER A 94 12.33 7.64 -25.77
CA SER A 94 12.76 6.23 -25.73
C SER A 94 12.25 5.50 -24.51
N LEU A 95 12.14 4.19 -24.61
CA LEU A 95 11.87 3.32 -23.45
C LEU A 95 13.14 3.21 -22.60
N PRO A 96 13.01 3.07 -21.28
CA PRO A 96 14.12 2.79 -20.40
C PRO A 96 14.70 1.40 -20.69
N ASN A 97 16.00 1.23 -20.49
CA ASN A 97 16.62 -0.08 -20.43
C ASN A 97 16.17 -0.76 -19.14
N LEU A 98 15.36 -1.83 -19.26
CA LEU A 98 14.73 -2.47 -18.10
C LEU A 98 15.74 -3.18 -17.19
N LEU A 99 16.84 -3.74 -17.72
CA LEU A 99 17.89 -4.35 -16.90
C LEU A 99 18.61 -3.30 -16.06
N GLN A 100 19.02 -2.18 -16.67
CA GLN A 100 19.63 -1.08 -15.93
C GLN A 100 18.67 -0.47 -14.89
N LEU A 101 17.38 -0.42 -15.22
CA LEU A 101 16.35 0.03 -14.28
C LEU A 101 16.23 -0.93 -13.11
N ALA A 102 16.23 -2.24 -13.37
CA ALA A 102 16.16 -3.29 -12.37
C ALA A 102 17.35 -3.23 -11.39
N GLU A 103 18.56 -3.04 -11.89
CA GLU A 103 19.75 -2.86 -11.06
C GLU A 103 19.62 -1.68 -10.08
N LYS A 104 19.04 -0.55 -10.53
CA LYS A 104 18.77 0.61 -9.68
C LYS A 104 17.66 0.39 -8.64
N MET A 105 16.80 -0.58 -8.85
CA MET A 105 15.65 -0.90 -8.00
C MET A 105 15.82 -2.22 -7.23
N GLN A 106 17.03 -2.77 -7.18
CA GLN A 106 17.30 -4.11 -6.62
C GLN A 106 16.88 -4.27 -5.15
N ASP A 107 16.85 -3.16 -4.38
CA ASP A 107 16.56 -3.19 -2.95
C ASP A 107 15.06 -3.37 -2.65
N PHE A 108 14.19 -3.04 -3.59
CA PHE A 108 12.74 -3.07 -3.36
C PHE A 108 11.93 -3.76 -4.45
N ALA A 109 12.39 -3.78 -5.70
CA ALA A 109 11.67 -4.41 -6.80
C ALA A 109 12.07 -5.88 -6.98
N PHE A 110 11.11 -6.73 -7.35
CA PHE A 110 11.42 -8.10 -7.74
C PHE A 110 11.00 -8.43 -9.18
N ARG A 111 10.17 -7.58 -9.81
CA ARG A 111 9.74 -7.75 -11.21
C ARG A 111 9.44 -6.41 -11.84
N ILE A 112 9.91 -6.22 -13.08
CA ILE A 112 9.70 -5.01 -13.88
C ILE A 112 9.30 -5.40 -15.29
N TYR A 113 8.27 -4.74 -15.85
CA TYR A 113 7.78 -4.98 -17.20
C TYR A 113 7.00 -3.80 -17.76
N ILE A 114 6.74 -3.81 -19.07
CA ILE A 114 5.95 -2.78 -19.75
C ILE A 114 4.74 -3.43 -20.42
N CYS A 115 3.58 -2.79 -20.29
CA CYS A 115 2.35 -3.13 -21.00
C CYS A 115 1.85 -1.96 -21.84
N ASP A 116 1.04 -2.29 -22.84
CA ASP A 116 0.21 -1.33 -23.55
C ASP A 116 -1.04 -0.92 -22.74
N GLU A 117 -1.81 0.02 -23.28
CA GLU A 117 -3.06 0.49 -22.66
C GLU A 117 -4.17 -0.58 -22.55
N LYS A 118 -4.07 -1.69 -23.29
CA LYS A 118 -4.99 -2.81 -23.28
C LYS A 118 -4.56 -3.92 -22.32
N GLY A 119 -3.38 -3.75 -21.70
CA GLY A 119 -2.82 -4.69 -20.74
C GLY A 119 -1.98 -5.79 -21.35
N PHE A 120 -1.67 -5.76 -22.65
CA PHE A 120 -0.75 -6.69 -23.24
C PHE A 120 0.69 -6.31 -22.91
N GLN A 121 1.44 -7.25 -22.37
CA GLN A 121 2.85 -7.06 -22.06
C GLN A 121 3.68 -7.00 -23.33
N THR A 122 4.46 -5.93 -23.47
CA THR A 122 5.25 -5.65 -24.69
C THR A 122 6.73 -5.94 -24.54
N THR A 123 7.18 -6.21 -23.32
CA THR A 123 8.58 -6.54 -22.97
C THR A 123 8.67 -7.85 -22.21
N PRO A 124 9.85 -8.51 -22.16
CA PRO A 124 10.09 -9.56 -21.18
C PRO A 124 9.81 -9.10 -19.75
N ASN A 125 9.53 -10.04 -18.85
CA ASN A 125 9.67 -9.75 -17.42
C ASN A 125 11.15 -9.68 -17.07
N ILE A 126 11.55 -8.64 -16.37
CA ILE A 126 12.82 -8.61 -15.66
C ILE A 126 12.53 -9.02 -14.22
N ILE A 127 12.95 -10.23 -13.85
CA ILE A 127 12.61 -10.86 -12.55
C ILE A 127 13.88 -11.07 -11.73
N GLN A 128 13.84 -10.69 -10.46
CA GLN A 128 14.90 -10.99 -9.51
C GLN A 128 14.65 -12.34 -8.82
N ARG A 129 15.68 -13.20 -8.82
CA ARG A 129 15.71 -14.46 -8.06
C ARG A 129 17.09 -14.56 -7.40
N ASP A 130 17.11 -14.78 -6.11
CA ASP A 130 18.36 -14.89 -5.33
C ASP A 130 19.34 -13.73 -5.57
N GLY A 131 18.81 -12.50 -5.70
CA GLY A 131 19.60 -11.28 -5.94
C GLY A 131 20.11 -11.09 -7.38
N ILE A 132 19.75 -11.99 -8.30
CA ILE A 132 20.16 -11.93 -9.73
C ILE A 132 18.94 -11.63 -10.59
N TRP A 133 19.11 -10.75 -11.57
CA TRP A 133 18.08 -10.39 -12.53
C TRP A 133 18.10 -11.29 -13.76
N TYR A 134 16.94 -11.77 -14.17
CA TYR A 134 16.71 -12.62 -15.35
C TYR A 134 15.65 -12.01 -16.25
N GLU A 135 15.81 -12.24 -17.56
CA GLU A 135 14.78 -11.94 -18.55
C GLU A 135 13.89 -13.17 -18.77
N ASP A 136 12.56 -13.00 -18.67
CA ASP A 136 11.58 -14.02 -18.97
C ASP A 136 10.73 -13.61 -20.18
N GLU A 137 11.11 -14.11 -21.35
CA GLU A 137 10.43 -13.87 -22.62
C GLU A 137 9.02 -14.47 -22.69
N GLN A 138 8.71 -15.46 -21.86
CA GLN A 138 7.40 -16.14 -21.88
C GLN A 138 6.25 -15.23 -21.42
N ALA A 139 6.57 -14.10 -20.82
CA ALA A 139 5.60 -13.12 -20.40
C ALA A 139 5.14 -12.20 -21.52
N VAL A 140 5.89 -12.07 -22.61
CA VAL A 140 5.54 -11.21 -23.75
C VAL A 140 4.21 -11.66 -24.37
N GLY A 141 3.32 -10.70 -24.60
CA GLY A 141 1.99 -10.95 -25.15
C GLY A 141 0.94 -11.43 -24.16
N LYS A 142 1.30 -11.74 -22.90
CA LYS A 142 0.31 -12.01 -21.85
C LYS A 142 -0.51 -10.75 -21.56
N ASN A 143 -1.78 -10.92 -21.21
CA ASN A 143 -2.66 -9.82 -20.86
C ASN A 143 -2.89 -9.75 -19.35
N TRP A 144 -2.64 -8.58 -18.76
CA TRP A 144 -2.73 -8.31 -17.32
C TRP A 144 -3.90 -7.38 -16.93
N SER A 145 -4.77 -7.01 -17.90
CA SER A 145 -5.88 -6.08 -17.67
C SER A 145 -6.88 -6.54 -16.58
N TRP A 146 -6.93 -7.84 -16.31
CA TRP A 146 -7.76 -8.44 -15.26
C TRP A 146 -7.20 -8.27 -13.84
N ARG A 147 -5.95 -7.82 -13.66
CA ARG A 147 -5.36 -7.53 -12.35
C ARG A 147 -6.17 -6.43 -11.65
N PRO A 148 -6.43 -6.54 -10.32
CA PRO A 148 -7.36 -5.65 -9.62
C PRO A 148 -6.99 -4.17 -9.67
N TYR A 149 -5.71 -3.86 -9.84
CA TYR A 149 -5.18 -2.49 -9.88
C TYR A 149 -5.09 -1.91 -11.28
N PHE A 150 -5.03 -2.74 -12.34
CA PHE A 150 -4.61 -2.32 -13.67
C PHE A 150 -5.43 -1.15 -14.21
N LEU A 151 -6.73 -1.33 -14.41
CA LEU A 151 -7.60 -0.29 -14.98
C LEU A 151 -7.66 0.97 -14.11
N LEU A 152 -7.70 0.80 -12.79
CA LEU A 152 -7.77 1.93 -11.87
C LEU A 152 -6.48 2.76 -11.94
N ASN A 153 -5.33 2.12 -11.96
CA ASN A 153 -4.04 2.81 -12.07
C ASN A 153 -3.92 3.53 -13.42
N LEU A 154 -4.32 2.91 -14.53
CA LEU A 154 -4.30 3.56 -15.84
C LEU A 154 -5.19 4.81 -15.91
N ILE A 155 -6.38 4.76 -15.30
CA ILE A 155 -7.29 5.93 -15.24
C ILE A 155 -6.63 7.07 -14.45
N LYS A 156 -6.01 6.77 -13.33
CA LYS A 156 -5.30 7.77 -12.50
C LYS A 156 -4.11 8.36 -13.24
N LEU A 157 -3.30 7.53 -13.90
CA LEU A 157 -2.13 7.95 -14.67
C LEU A 157 -2.46 8.86 -15.86
N ARG A 158 -3.66 8.74 -16.43
CA ARG A 158 -4.12 9.67 -17.48
C ARG A 158 -4.36 11.09 -16.96
N ASN A 159 -4.75 11.21 -15.69
CA ASN A 159 -5.08 12.49 -15.07
C ASN A 159 -3.90 13.10 -14.30
N ASP A 160 -3.07 12.24 -13.70
CA ASP A 160 -1.92 12.61 -12.88
C ASP A 160 -0.69 11.83 -13.36
N LEU A 161 0.18 12.45 -14.13
CA LEU A 161 1.39 11.85 -14.71
C LEU A 161 2.47 11.41 -13.68
N LYS A 162 2.09 11.23 -12.42
CA LYS A 162 3.00 11.04 -11.28
C LYS A 162 3.23 9.60 -10.86
N GLY A 163 2.85 8.63 -11.59
CA GLY A 163 2.91 7.25 -11.12
C GLY A 163 1.88 6.94 -10.02
N GLU A 164 1.51 5.69 -9.89
CA GLU A 164 0.49 5.23 -8.95
C GLU A 164 0.89 3.88 -8.34
N LEU A 165 0.90 3.80 -7.00
CA LEU A 165 1.12 2.56 -6.28
C LEU A 165 -0.21 1.87 -5.97
N SER A 166 -0.37 0.60 -6.37
CA SER A 166 -1.57 -0.18 -6.13
C SER A 166 -1.84 -0.40 -4.63
N ARG A 167 -3.04 -0.85 -4.28
CA ARG A 167 -3.27 -1.54 -3.00
C ARG A 167 -2.53 -2.87 -3.01
N SER A 168 -2.28 -3.43 -1.82
CA SER A 168 -1.72 -4.78 -1.71
C SER A 168 -2.65 -5.83 -2.31
N TYR A 169 -2.05 -6.79 -2.98
CA TYR A 169 -2.73 -7.96 -3.51
C TYR A 169 -1.79 -9.17 -3.44
N ILE A 170 -2.31 -10.38 -3.56
CA ILE A 170 -1.48 -11.59 -3.63
C ILE A 170 -1.05 -11.81 -5.08
N ASP A 171 0.25 -11.84 -5.32
CA ASP A 171 0.80 -12.18 -6.63
C ASP A 171 0.59 -13.66 -6.92
N ILE A 172 0.15 -14.00 -8.14
CA ILE A 172 -0.21 -15.37 -8.52
C ILE A 172 1.01 -16.27 -8.78
N GLU A 173 2.17 -15.69 -9.03
CA GLU A 173 3.39 -16.45 -9.32
C GLU A 173 4.19 -16.72 -8.05
N THR A 174 4.31 -15.73 -7.16
CA THR A 174 5.06 -15.86 -5.90
C THR A 174 4.18 -16.29 -4.72
N ASN A 175 2.85 -16.11 -4.82
CA ASN A 175 1.89 -16.29 -3.75
C ASN A 175 2.15 -15.40 -2.52
N GLU A 176 2.85 -14.29 -2.70
CA GLU A 176 3.16 -13.31 -1.66
C GLU A 176 2.37 -12.04 -1.85
N LEU A 177 2.18 -11.30 -0.75
CA LEU A 177 1.62 -9.96 -0.80
C LEU A 177 2.59 -9.03 -1.52
N THR A 178 2.10 -8.31 -2.51
CA THR A 178 2.86 -7.31 -3.26
C THR A 178 2.05 -6.04 -3.50
N ARG A 179 2.73 -5.01 -3.94
CA ARG A 179 2.15 -3.78 -4.48
C ARG A 179 2.87 -3.46 -5.79
N THR A 180 2.12 -3.00 -6.77
CA THR A 180 2.68 -2.63 -8.07
C THR A 180 2.65 -1.11 -8.23
N PHE A 181 3.81 -0.54 -8.49
CA PHE A 181 3.92 0.84 -8.96
C PHE A 181 3.74 0.87 -10.47
N SER A 182 2.91 1.79 -10.95
CA SER A 182 2.60 1.98 -12.37
C SER A 182 2.97 3.40 -12.79
N LEU A 183 3.61 3.55 -13.94
CA LEU A 183 4.03 4.83 -14.49
C LEU A 183 3.78 4.88 -16.01
N ALA A 184 3.19 5.98 -16.49
CA ALA A 184 3.12 6.24 -17.93
C ALA A 184 4.50 6.66 -18.45
N LEU A 185 5.04 5.91 -19.41
CA LEU A 185 6.34 6.22 -20.03
C LEU A 185 6.19 7.15 -21.24
N LYS A 186 5.26 6.81 -22.11
CA LYS A 186 4.86 7.55 -23.31
C LYS A 186 3.42 7.18 -23.67
N LYS A 187 2.92 7.70 -24.79
CA LYS A 187 1.56 7.39 -25.24
C LYS A 187 1.36 5.87 -25.36
N ASN A 188 0.40 5.35 -24.60
CA ASN A 188 -0.03 3.95 -24.59
C ASN A 188 1.00 2.93 -24.10
N GLU A 189 2.05 3.35 -23.38
CA GLU A 189 3.00 2.44 -22.74
C GLU A 189 3.18 2.78 -21.28
N TYR A 190 3.08 1.74 -20.44
CA TYR A 190 3.07 1.85 -18.99
C TYR A 190 4.08 0.89 -18.38
N LEU A 191 4.95 1.43 -17.56
CA LEU A 191 5.87 0.66 -16.73
C LEU A 191 5.14 0.13 -15.50
N PHE A 192 5.40 -1.11 -15.15
CA PHE A 192 4.96 -1.75 -13.92
C PHE A 192 6.19 -2.25 -13.15
N VAL A 193 6.25 -1.92 -11.88
CA VAL A 193 7.30 -2.32 -10.93
C VAL A 193 6.63 -3.01 -9.75
N ASP A 194 6.85 -4.30 -9.61
CA ASP A 194 6.31 -5.08 -8.49
C ASP A 194 7.28 -5.02 -7.32
N ILE A 195 6.78 -4.55 -6.18
CA ILE A 195 7.57 -4.31 -4.96
C ILE A 195 7.56 -5.58 -4.10
N SER A 196 8.73 -5.99 -3.63
CA SER A 196 8.88 -7.20 -2.82
C SER A 196 8.15 -7.11 -1.47
N TYR A 197 7.64 -8.24 -0.99
CA TYR A 197 6.98 -8.32 0.30
C TYR A 197 7.92 -7.96 1.45
N SER A 198 9.18 -8.41 1.40
CA SER A 198 10.19 -8.09 2.41
C SER A 198 10.35 -6.58 2.59
N TYR A 199 10.55 -5.86 1.50
CA TYR A 199 10.65 -4.40 1.53
C TYR A 199 9.38 -3.73 2.08
N LEU A 200 8.20 -4.15 1.59
CA LEU A 200 6.92 -3.61 2.08
C LEU A 200 6.73 -3.82 3.58
N TYR A 201 7.13 -4.99 4.09
CA TYR A 201 7.01 -5.35 5.49
C TYR A 201 7.98 -4.56 6.37
N GLU A 202 9.27 -4.53 6.02
CA GLU A 202 10.32 -3.82 6.76
C GLU A 202 10.04 -2.32 6.87
N HIS A 203 9.44 -1.74 5.82
CA HIS A 203 9.09 -0.32 5.78
C HIS A 203 7.67 -0.03 6.28
N ASN A 204 6.94 -1.04 6.76
CA ASN A 204 5.56 -0.93 7.25
C ASN A 204 4.61 -0.26 6.25
N ILE A 205 4.72 -0.61 4.97
CA ILE A 205 3.91 -0.10 3.84
C ILE A 205 3.14 -1.20 3.10
N VAL A 206 2.93 -2.35 3.75
CA VAL A 206 2.14 -3.47 3.20
C VAL A 206 0.69 -3.07 2.94
N GLN A 207 0.11 -2.19 3.77
CA GLN A 207 -1.30 -1.77 3.67
C GLN A 207 -1.43 -0.28 3.35
#